data_13b5cf2c435fc32fcc6c800af3e48a77
#
_entry.id   13b5cf2c435fc32fcc6c800af3e48a77
#
_cell.length_a   1.000
_cell.length_b   1.000
_cell.length_c   1.000
_cell.angle_alpha   90.00
_cell.angle_beta   90.00
_cell.angle_gamma   90.00
#
_symmetry.space_group_name_H-M   'P 1'
#
loop_
_entity.id
_entity.type
_entity.pdbx_description
1 polymer ?
#
loop_
_entity_poly.entity_id
_entity_poly.type
_entity_poly.pdbx_seq_one_letter_code
_entity_poly.pdbx_strand_id
1 'polypeptide(L)'
;MSDMTQHTEITETDIRAALITRAEVFAKANKTSFSAMGISAVGDSKFLSRVQNPSLGFNIKTYQKMVEWLDAQERLVQPENAA
;
A
#
# COMPACT_ATOMS: atom_id res chain seq x y z
N MET A 1 -18.89 26.19 5.47
CA MET A 1 -18.62 25.66 5.46
C MET A 1 -17.90 25.21 5.39
N SER A 2 -17.69 25.22 5.34
CA SER A 2 -17.00 24.83 5.12
C SER A 2 -16.62 24.00 5.18
N ASP A 3 -16.46 23.61 5.41
CA ASP A 3 -16.07 22.84 5.49
C ASP A 3 -15.84 22.02 5.12
N MET A 4 -15.91 21.82 5.02
CA MET A 4 -15.88 20.91 4.46
C MET A 4 -15.00 20.57 3.62
N THR A 5 -14.69 21.05 3.30
CA THR A 5 -13.83 21.00 2.28
C THR A 5 -12.57 20.41 2.56
N GLN A 6 -12.13 20.57 3.59
CA GLN A 6 -10.84 20.23 3.87
C GLN A 6 -10.52 18.81 3.69
N HIS A 7 -11.46 18.02 3.71
CA HIS A 7 -11.14 16.67 3.60
C HIS A 7 -10.83 16.24 2.26
N THR A 8 -10.78 17.09 1.33
CA THR A 8 -10.40 16.68 0.02
C THR A 8 -8.92 16.52 -0.13
N GLU A 9 -8.14 16.97 0.84
CA GLU A 9 -6.71 16.84 0.70
C GLU A 9 -6.20 15.58 1.35
N ILE A 10 -5.30 14.88 0.69
CA ILE A 10 -4.71 13.66 1.18
C ILE A 10 -3.32 13.98 1.69
N THR A 11 -3.07 13.71 2.95
CA THR A 11 -1.77 14.01 3.54
C THR A 11 -0.86 12.81 3.48
N GLU A 12 0.41 13.06 3.75
CA GLU A 12 1.38 11.97 3.81
C GLU A 12 0.98 10.93 4.83
N THR A 13 0.46 11.36 5.97
CA THR A 13 0.00 10.44 7.00
C THR A 13 -1.10 9.53 6.46
N ASP A 14 -2.02 10.11 5.70
CA ASP A 14 -3.11 9.32 5.11
C ASP A 14 -2.60 8.31 4.13
N ILE A 15 -1.64 8.70 3.31
CA ILE A 15 -1.07 7.82 2.30
C ILE A 15 -0.36 6.64 2.96
N ARG A 16 0.44 6.93 3.98
CA ARG A 16 1.16 5.90 4.69
C ARG A 16 0.20 4.91 5.35
N ALA A 17 -0.78 5.45 6.06
CA ALA A 17 -1.73 4.61 6.79
C ALA A 17 -2.53 3.73 5.85
N ALA A 18 -3.00 4.30 4.75
CA ALA A 18 -3.81 3.54 3.81
C ALA A 18 -3.02 2.39 3.19
N LEU A 19 -1.77 2.66 2.80
CA LEU A 19 -0.96 1.63 2.20
C LEU A 19 -0.62 0.53 3.19
N ILE A 20 -0.24 0.90 4.41
CA ILE A 20 0.16 -0.09 5.40
C ILE A 20 -1.03 -0.96 5.81
N THR A 21 -2.20 -0.37 6.00
CA THR A 21 -3.40 -1.14 6.32
C THR A 21 -3.68 -2.16 5.22
N ARG A 22 -3.61 -1.71 3.98
CA ARG A 22 -3.87 -2.58 2.85
C ARG A 22 -2.84 -3.69 2.77
N ALA A 23 -1.57 -3.35 3.00
CA ALA A 23 -0.49 -4.33 2.95
C ALA A 23 -0.63 -5.36 4.07
N GLU A 24 -1.06 -4.94 5.25
CA GLU A 24 -1.26 -5.86 6.36
C GLU A 24 -2.35 -6.87 6.07
N VAL A 25 -3.44 -6.40 5.49
CA VAL A 25 -4.54 -7.29 5.13
C VAL A 25 -4.07 -8.31 4.11
N PHE A 26 -3.34 -7.84 3.10
CA PHE A 26 -2.85 -8.73 2.07
C PHE A 26 -1.86 -9.75 2.63
N ALA A 27 -0.96 -9.30 3.49
CA ALA A 27 0.06 -10.18 4.06
C ALA A 27 -0.59 -11.30 4.88
N LYS A 28 -1.60 -10.96 5.64
CA LYS A 28 -2.30 -11.93 6.45
C LYS A 28 -3.06 -12.92 5.58
N ALA A 29 -3.78 -12.42 4.60
CA ALA A 29 -4.61 -13.26 3.74
C ALA A 29 -3.77 -14.22 2.90
N ASN A 30 -2.56 -13.81 2.55
CA ASN A 30 -1.73 -14.59 1.66
C ASN A 30 -0.51 -15.20 2.34
N LYS A 31 -0.44 -15.07 3.65
CA LYS A 31 0.65 -15.64 4.45
C LYS A 31 2.02 -15.23 3.95
N THR A 32 2.16 -13.95 3.71
CA THR A 32 3.42 -13.40 3.26
C THR A 32 3.86 -12.29 4.20
N SER A 33 4.92 -11.58 3.87
CA SER A 33 5.48 -10.56 4.75
C SER A 33 5.69 -9.28 3.97
N PHE A 34 5.86 -8.18 4.70
CA PHE A 34 6.19 -6.90 4.08
C PHE A 34 7.47 -6.99 3.28
N SER A 35 8.45 -7.74 3.80
CA SER A 35 9.72 -7.91 3.12
C SER A 35 9.53 -8.59 1.77
N ALA A 36 8.80 -9.69 1.76
CA ALA A 36 8.55 -10.43 0.52
C ALA A 36 7.72 -9.60 -0.45
N MET A 37 6.73 -8.89 0.06
CA MET A 37 5.89 -8.04 -0.78
C MET A 37 6.71 -6.92 -1.41
N GLY A 38 7.59 -6.29 -0.64
CA GLY A 38 8.45 -5.23 -1.16
C GLY A 38 9.34 -5.73 -2.27
N ILE A 39 9.92 -6.91 -2.09
CA ILE A 39 10.78 -7.48 -3.12
C ILE A 39 9.99 -7.73 -4.39
N SER A 40 8.83 -8.35 -4.26
CA SER A 40 8.02 -8.70 -5.44
C SER A 40 7.49 -7.47 -6.16
N ALA A 41 7.07 -6.48 -5.41
CA ALA A 41 6.41 -5.33 -6.01
C ALA A 41 7.37 -4.28 -6.54
N VAL A 42 8.41 -4.00 -5.77
CA VAL A 42 9.30 -2.87 -6.09
C VAL A 42 10.78 -3.21 -5.98
N GLY A 43 11.10 -4.45 -5.72
CA GLY A 43 12.50 -4.86 -5.64
C GLY A 43 13.22 -4.38 -4.38
N ASP A 44 12.47 -4.07 -3.34
CA ASP A 44 13.07 -3.50 -2.13
C ASP A 44 12.39 -4.07 -0.90
N SER A 45 13.08 -4.93 -0.17
CA SER A 45 12.53 -5.60 1.00
C SER A 45 12.20 -4.64 2.14
N LYS A 46 12.72 -3.42 2.10
CA LYS A 46 12.52 -2.47 3.19
C LYS A 46 11.54 -1.36 2.86
N PHE A 47 10.92 -1.41 1.69
CA PHE A 47 10.06 -0.33 1.27
C PHE A 47 8.89 -0.12 2.24
N LEU A 48 8.17 -1.18 2.59
CA LEU A 48 7.01 -1.02 3.47
C LEU A 48 7.42 -0.61 4.88
N SER A 49 8.60 -1.05 5.34
CA SER A 49 9.11 -0.60 6.63
C SER A 49 9.35 0.91 6.62
N ARG A 50 9.85 1.44 5.51
CA ARG A 50 10.05 2.88 5.40
C ARG A 50 8.72 3.61 5.41
N VAL A 51 7.72 3.07 4.77
CA VAL A 51 6.40 3.70 4.76
C VAL A 51 5.80 3.70 6.17
N GLN A 52 6.07 2.66 6.94
CA GLN A 52 5.59 2.60 8.32
C GLN A 52 6.25 3.63 9.23
N ASN A 53 7.45 4.03 8.91
CA ASN A 53 8.21 4.94 9.78
C ASN A 53 8.11 6.37 9.28
N PRO A 54 7.35 7.22 9.96
CA PRO A 54 7.17 8.59 9.46
C PRO A 54 8.43 9.43 9.45
N SER A 55 9.49 8.98 10.11
CA SER A 55 10.77 9.68 10.05
C SER A 55 11.49 9.46 8.74
N LEU A 56 11.08 8.45 7.98
CA LEU A 56 11.76 8.10 6.74
C LEU A 56 10.90 8.49 5.55
N GLY A 57 11.57 8.87 4.46
CA GLY A 57 10.83 9.21 3.26
C GLY A 57 10.73 8.03 2.32
N PHE A 58 9.92 8.17 1.31
CA PHE A 58 9.84 7.18 0.27
C PHE A 58 9.51 7.88 -1.05
N ASN A 59 9.87 7.20 -2.13
CA ASN A 59 9.66 7.75 -3.47
C ASN A 59 8.23 7.51 -3.92
N ILE A 60 7.60 8.55 -4.45
CA ILE A 60 6.19 8.45 -4.83
C ILE A 60 5.98 7.49 -6.01
N LYS A 61 6.95 7.38 -6.88
CA LYS A 61 6.84 6.44 -7.99
C LYS A 61 6.92 5.00 -7.49
N THR A 62 7.74 4.76 -6.48
CA THR A 62 7.83 3.45 -5.88
C THR A 62 6.53 3.12 -5.15
N TYR A 63 5.97 4.11 -4.48
CA TYR A 63 4.68 3.96 -3.83
C TYR A 63 3.62 3.54 -4.86
N GLN A 64 3.60 4.20 -6.00
CA GLN A 64 2.64 3.88 -7.04
C GLN A 64 2.82 2.46 -7.56
N LYS A 65 4.06 2.01 -7.73
CA LYS A 65 4.31 0.64 -8.16
C LYS A 65 3.77 -0.36 -7.15
N MET A 66 3.93 -0.07 -5.86
CA MET A 66 3.42 -0.95 -4.83
C MET A 66 1.89 -1.03 -4.88
N VAL A 67 1.24 0.11 -5.08
CA VAL A 67 -0.22 0.14 -5.18
C VAL A 67 -0.69 -0.66 -6.38
N GLU A 68 -0.02 -0.49 -7.51
CA GLU A 68 -0.39 -1.22 -8.72
C GLU A 68 -0.20 -2.71 -8.54
N TRP A 69 0.86 -3.09 -7.85
CA TRP A 69 1.10 -4.50 -7.58
C TRP A 69 0.00 -5.07 -6.69
N LEU A 70 -0.39 -4.33 -5.65
CA LEU A 70 -1.47 -4.79 -4.78
C LEU A 70 -2.78 -4.91 -5.55
N ASP A 71 -3.08 -3.94 -6.41
CA ASP A 71 -4.28 -4.00 -7.25
C ASP A 71 -4.28 -5.26 -8.11
N ALA A 72 -3.15 -5.56 -8.71
CA ALA A 72 -3.05 -6.72 -9.58
C ALA A 72 -3.21 -8.01 -8.78
N GLN A 73 -2.57 -8.09 -7.61
CA GLN A 73 -2.66 -9.29 -6.80
C GLN A 73 -4.07 -9.49 -6.27
N GLU A 74 -4.73 -8.44 -5.88
CA GLU A 74 -6.09 -8.54 -5.37
C GLU A 74 -7.04 -9.03 -6.43
N ARG A 75 -6.83 -8.61 -7.67
CA ARG A 75 -7.65 -9.10 -8.77
C ARG A 75 -7.43 -10.58 -9.01
N LEU A 76 -6.19 -11.05 -8.84
CA LEU A 76 -5.89 -12.45 -9.05
C LEU A 76 -6.51 -13.35 -7.99
N VAL A 77 -6.67 -12.83 -6.78
CA VAL A 77 -7.20 -13.68 -5.71
C VAL A 77 -8.70 -13.54 -5.51
N GLN A 78 -9.40 -12.91 -6.41
CA GLN A 78 -10.84 -12.77 -6.32
C GLN A 78 -11.50 -13.52 -7.44
N PRO A 79 -11.49 -14.81 -7.36
CA PRO A 79 -12.02 -15.61 -8.46
C PRO A 79 -13.50 -15.43 -8.68
N GLU A 80 -14.20 -15.10 -7.65
CA GLU A 80 -15.61 -14.94 -7.80
C GLU A 80 -15.95 -13.80 -8.68
N ASN A 81 -15.03 -12.97 -8.90
CA ASN A 81 -15.30 -11.90 -9.78
C ASN A 81 -15.62 -12.36 -11.11
N ALA A 82 -15.17 -13.51 -11.41
CA ALA A 82 -15.44 -14.04 -12.70
C ALA A 82 -16.89 -14.33 -12.87
N ALA A 83 -17.56 -14.43 -11.83
CA ALA A 83 -18.96 -14.79 -11.96
C ALA A 83 -19.76 -13.64 -12.45
#